data_15f9e399af5141989f8269ba92f7f099
#
_entry.id   15f9e399af5141989f8269ba92f7f099
#
_cell.length_a   1.000
_cell.length_b   1.000
_cell.length_c   1.000
_cell.angle_alpha   90.00
_cell.angle_beta   90.00
_cell.angle_gamma   90.00
#
_symmetry.space_group_name_H-M   'P 1'
#
loop_
_entity.id
_entity.type
_entity.pdbx_description
1 polymer ?
#
loop_
_entity_poly.entity_id
_entity_poly.type
_entity_poly.pdbx_seq_one_letter_code
_entity_poly.pdbx_strand_id
1 'polypeptide(L)'
;SYLGSIINSKTKLIYGYATAINRLAEFILKNQHAYTFPDLKGIVTTAEILSDKHRDNIGQAFNVKVHNQYGCNEAAISAFECDFGNLHYINTATKIEFDLDGNVLATNLVNKAFPMVRYFTGDKFEVIEHVSCPCKRGYPIIENFLGRTCDLVIDKRNKVMHSAFFTVLFRDNKHIEQFQVQFNDHKLTIYLQLDSNHLPDEMFTHYMKVIKNN
;
A
#
# COMPACT_ATOMS: atom_id res chain seq x y z
N SER A 1 20.90 15.41 -10.11
CA SER A 1 20.27 14.37 -9.26
C SER A 1 18.77 14.62 -9.20
N TYR A 2 17.95 13.60 -8.93
CA TYR A 2 16.49 13.73 -8.75
C TYR A 2 16.12 14.80 -7.71
N LEU A 3 16.80 14.80 -6.57
CA LEU A 3 16.56 15.75 -5.50
C LEU A 3 16.85 17.20 -5.93
N GLY A 4 17.94 17.41 -6.69
CA GLY A 4 18.24 18.71 -7.27
C GLY A 4 17.16 19.19 -8.24
N SER A 5 16.58 18.28 -9.04
CA SER A 5 15.48 18.62 -9.94
C SER A 5 14.22 19.03 -9.17
N ILE A 6 13.87 18.30 -8.10
CA ILE A 6 12.72 18.62 -7.23
C ILE A 6 12.87 20.03 -6.63
N ILE A 7 14.05 20.38 -6.13
CA ILE A 7 14.32 21.67 -5.52
C ILE A 7 14.28 22.79 -6.58
N ASN A 8 15.01 22.62 -7.69
CA ASN A 8 15.14 23.64 -8.73
C ASN A 8 13.82 23.93 -9.46
N SER A 9 12.95 22.92 -9.61
CA SER A 9 11.62 23.09 -10.21
C SER A 9 10.58 23.70 -9.28
N LYS A 10 10.95 23.97 -8.02
CA LYS A 10 10.00 24.45 -6.98
C LYS A 10 8.78 23.55 -6.87
N THR A 11 9.02 22.23 -6.88
CA THR A 11 7.97 21.20 -6.84
C THR A 11 7.08 21.39 -5.62
N LYS A 12 5.77 21.46 -5.83
CA LYS A 12 4.78 21.63 -4.77
C LYS A 12 4.16 20.31 -4.28
N LEU A 13 4.13 19.31 -5.15
CA LEU A 13 3.55 18.00 -4.87
C LEU A 13 4.43 16.91 -5.49
N ILE A 14 4.69 15.86 -4.73
CA ILE A 14 5.27 14.61 -5.24
C ILE A 14 4.17 13.56 -5.26
N TYR A 15 4.02 12.88 -6.39
CA TYR A 15 3.07 11.79 -6.56
C TYR A 15 3.78 10.58 -7.14
N GLY A 16 3.63 9.41 -6.52
CA GLY A 16 4.31 8.20 -6.99
C GLY A 16 4.18 7.00 -6.06
N TYR A 17 4.93 5.96 -6.39
CA TYR A 17 4.94 4.71 -5.64
C TYR A 17 5.58 4.87 -4.26
N ALA A 18 4.96 4.27 -3.25
CA ALA A 18 5.42 4.38 -1.86
C ALA A 18 6.88 3.93 -1.69
N THR A 19 7.26 2.80 -2.29
CA THR A 19 8.64 2.27 -2.22
C THR A 19 9.65 3.18 -2.93
N ALA A 20 9.29 3.74 -4.08
CA ALA A 20 10.18 4.63 -4.83
C ALA A 20 10.47 5.93 -4.04
N ILE A 21 9.41 6.53 -3.46
CA ILE A 21 9.56 7.74 -2.66
C ILE A 21 10.30 7.43 -1.35
N ASN A 22 10.04 6.27 -0.72
CA ASN A 22 10.76 5.86 0.48
C ASN A 22 12.27 5.68 0.23
N ARG A 23 12.69 5.15 -0.92
CA ARG A 23 14.12 5.07 -1.27
C ARG A 23 14.79 6.44 -1.35
N LEU A 24 14.08 7.46 -1.89
CA LEU A 24 14.58 8.84 -1.85
C LEU A 24 14.63 9.38 -0.42
N ALA A 25 13.63 9.07 0.39
CA ALA A 25 13.58 9.46 1.80
C ALA A 25 14.75 8.86 2.59
N GLU A 26 15.02 7.58 2.44
CA GLU A 26 16.16 6.90 3.08
C GLU A 26 17.49 7.52 2.67
N PHE A 27 17.66 7.87 1.39
CA PHE A 27 18.84 8.56 0.92
C PHE A 27 19.01 9.94 1.59
N ILE A 28 17.91 10.71 1.71
CA ILE A 28 17.93 12.03 2.38
C ILE A 28 18.31 11.88 3.86
N LEU A 29 17.70 10.92 4.56
CA LEU A 29 17.95 10.69 5.98
C LEU A 29 19.40 10.22 6.23
N LYS A 30 19.94 9.36 5.38
CA LYS A 30 21.35 8.91 5.46
C LYS A 30 22.36 10.06 5.23
N ASN A 31 22.00 11.08 4.44
CA ASN A 31 22.86 12.22 4.15
C ASN A 31 22.62 13.42 5.08
N GLN A 32 22.11 13.18 6.29
CA GLN A 32 22.00 14.13 7.40
C GLN A 32 21.39 15.49 7.01
N HIS A 33 20.23 15.47 6.35
CA HIS A 33 19.45 16.68 6.04
C HIS A 33 20.14 17.71 5.12
N ALA A 34 21.03 17.28 4.26
CA ALA A 34 21.65 18.16 3.26
C ALA A 34 20.65 18.77 2.25
N TYR A 35 19.38 18.35 2.32
CA TYR A 35 18.34 18.76 1.39
C TYR A 35 17.17 19.41 2.11
N THR A 36 16.67 20.52 1.56
CA THR A 36 15.45 21.19 2.02
C THR A 36 14.52 21.41 0.84
N PHE A 37 13.22 21.29 1.10
CA PHE A 37 12.16 21.37 0.07
C PHE A 37 11.15 22.46 0.42
N PRO A 38 11.52 23.76 0.37
CA PRO A 38 10.70 24.85 0.91
C PRO A 38 9.37 25.05 0.18
N ASP A 39 9.30 24.65 -1.08
CA ASP A 39 8.09 24.77 -1.90
C ASP A 39 7.15 23.56 -1.81
N LEU A 40 7.65 22.42 -1.32
CA LEU A 40 6.88 21.18 -1.25
C LEU A 40 5.77 21.29 -0.20
N LYS A 41 4.53 20.97 -0.59
CA LYS A 41 3.32 21.06 0.26
C LYS A 41 2.82 19.73 0.75
N GLY A 42 3.14 18.63 0.03
CA GLY A 42 2.73 17.30 0.40
C GLY A 42 3.24 16.24 -0.54
N ILE A 43 3.06 15.00 -0.13
CA ILE A 43 3.40 13.81 -0.91
C ILE A 43 2.17 12.90 -0.94
N VAL A 44 1.84 12.38 -2.12
CA VAL A 44 0.77 11.39 -2.29
C VAL A 44 1.39 10.10 -2.82
N THR A 45 1.22 9.03 -2.08
CA THR A 45 1.63 7.69 -2.50
C THR A 45 0.48 6.95 -3.14
N THR A 46 0.75 6.08 -4.09
CA THR A 46 -0.26 5.30 -4.82
C THR A 46 0.26 3.93 -5.25
N ALA A 47 -0.65 3.06 -5.67
CA ALA A 47 -0.44 1.75 -6.30
C ALA A 47 0.26 0.68 -5.44
N GLU A 48 0.78 1.03 -4.29
CA GLU A 48 1.42 0.14 -3.34
C GLU A 48 0.89 0.40 -1.93
N ILE A 49 1.00 -0.59 -1.04
CA ILE A 49 0.65 -0.40 0.36
C ILE A 49 1.65 0.57 1.01
N LEU A 50 1.15 1.68 1.52
CA LEU A 50 1.95 2.60 2.32
C LEU A 50 2.04 2.08 3.76
N SER A 51 3.20 1.51 4.12
CA SER A 51 3.46 1.10 5.51
C SER A 51 3.70 2.31 6.43
N ASP A 52 3.47 2.14 7.73
CA ASP A 52 3.74 3.20 8.71
C ASP A 52 5.19 3.63 8.67
N LYS A 53 6.13 2.67 8.56
CA LYS A 53 7.56 2.94 8.41
C LYS A 53 7.88 3.81 7.19
N HIS A 54 7.29 3.49 6.01
CA HIS A 54 7.48 4.31 4.81
C HIS A 54 6.90 5.71 5.00
N ARG A 55 5.70 5.80 5.59
CA ARG A 55 5.05 7.09 5.90
C ARG A 55 5.95 7.95 6.79
N ASP A 56 6.48 7.38 7.85
CA ASP A 56 7.35 8.09 8.81
C ASP A 56 8.65 8.53 8.16
N ASN A 57 9.34 7.63 7.45
CA ASN A 57 10.57 7.95 6.73
C ASN A 57 10.36 9.09 5.72
N ILE A 58 9.31 9.00 4.91
CA ILE A 58 8.98 9.99 3.89
C ILE A 58 8.62 11.33 4.55
N GLY A 59 7.75 11.31 5.55
CA GLY A 59 7.36 12.50 6.29
C GLY A 59 8.54 13.22 6.93
N GLN A 60 9.44 12.46 7.57
CA GLN A 60 10.64 12.99 8.21
C GLN A 60 11.64 13.55 7.18
N ALA A 61 11.90 12.82 6.09
CA ALA A 61 12.89 13.20 5.10
C ALA A 61 12.51 14.49 4.35
N PHE A 62 11.24 14.61 3.97
CA PHE A 62 10.75 15.74 3.17
C PHE A 62 10.11 16.85 4.02
N ASN A 63 9.89 16.60 5.31
CA ASN A 63 9.22 17.50 6.26
C ASN A 63 7.83 17.96 5.77
N VAL A 64 7.05 17.03 5.22
CA VAL A 64 5.68 17.27 4.75
C VAL A 64 4.76 16.11 5.11
N LYS A 65 3.46 16.36 5.07
CA LYS A 65 2.45 15.32 5.26
C LYS A 65 2.43 14.36 4.07
N VAL A 66 2.28 13.07 4.37
CA VAL A 66 2.16 11.99 3.39
C VAL A 66 0.72 11.50 3.39
N HIS A 67 0.10 11.51 2.22
CA HIS A 67 -1.25 10.99 2.02
C HIS A 67 -1.20 9.76 1.13
N ASN A 68 -2.08 8.81 1.40
CA ASN A 68 -2.24 7.63 0.57
C ASN A 68 -3.38 7.82 -0.44
N GLN A 69 -3.25 7.21 -1.61
CA GLN A 69 -4.29 7.10 -2.63
C GLN A 69 -4.43 5.65 -3.07
N TYR A 70 -5.67 5.17 -3.12
CA TYR A 70 -6.02 3.91 -3.77
C TYR A 70 -6.79 4.20 -5.05
N GLY A 71 -6.51 3.44 -6.11
CA GLY A 71 -7.21 3.55 -7.38
C GLY A 71 -7.25 2.23 -8.14
N CYS A 72 -8.40 1.99 -8.80
CA CYS A 72 -8.59 0.95 -9.80
C CYS A 72 -9.22 1.62 -11.03
N ASN A 73 -8.40 1.87 -12.05
CA ASN A 73 -8.78 2.66 -13.21
C ASN A 73 -9.92 2.01 -14.01
N GLU A 74 -9.90 0.68 -14.15
CA GLU A 74 -10.91 -0.10 -14.88
C GLU A 74 -12.29 0.11 -14.30
N ALA A 75 -12.37 0.13 -12.99
CA ALA A 75 -13.63 0.29 -12.25
C ALA A 75 -13.93 1.72 -11.84
N ALA A 76 -13.10 2.71 -12.24
CA ALA A 76 -13.16 4.11 -11.83
C ALA A 76 -13.15 4.31 -10.31
N ILE A 77 -12.55 3.39 -9.55
CA ILE A 77 -12.38 3.59 -8.11
C ILE A 77 -11.24 4.60 -7.91
N SER A 78 -11.54 5.66 -7.18
CA SER A 78 -10.56 6.65 -6.73
C SER A 78 -10.83 6.96 -5.27
N ALA A 79 -9.84 6.72 -4.42
CA ALA A 79 -9.95 7.02 -3.00
C ALA A 79 -8.71 7.81 -2.53
N PHE A 80 -8.95 8.83 -1.73
CA PHE A 80 -7.92 9.75 -1.25
C PHE A 80 -7.99 9.87 0.27
N GLU A 81 -6.84 9.75 0.89
CA GLU A 81 -6.69 9.93 2.31
C GLU A 81 -6.92 11.42 2.69
N CYS A 82 -7.68 11.63 3.75
CA CYS A 82 -7.89 12.97 4.31
C CYS A 82 -6.86 13.29 5.40
N ASP A 83 -6.92 14.52 5.93
CA ASP A 83 -6.02 14.97 7.00
C ASP A 83 -6.13 14.18 8.31
N PHE A 84 -7.19 13.41 8.48
CA PHE A 84 -7.43 12.55 9.64
C PHE A 84 -7.08 11.07 9.39
N GLY A 85 -6.40 10.76 8.27
CA GLY A 85 -5.95 9.42 7.94
C GLY A 85 -7.02 8.50 7.33
N ASN A 86 -8.24 8.99 7.07
CA ASN A 86 -9.32 8.20 6.50
C ASN A 86 -9.28 8.23 4.97
N LEU A 87 -9.36 7.05 4.34
CA LEU A 87 -9.34 6.88 2.89
C LEU A 87 -10.75 6.95 2.32
N HIS A 88 -11.17 8.11 1.82
CA HIS A 88 -12.49 8.34 1.24
C HIS A 88 -12.54 8.01 -0.23
N TYR A 89 -13.48 7.16 -0.69
CA TYR A 89 -13.67 6.89 -2.11
C TYR A 89 -14.79 7.72 -2.72
N ILE A 90 -14.63 8.08 -4.00
CA ILE A 90 -15.58 8.90 -4.75
C ILE A 90 -16.73 8.03 -5.24
N ASN A 91 -17.81 7.93 -4.46
CA ASN A 91 -18.97 7.09 -4.74
C ASN A 91 -19.88 7.61 -5.87
N THR A 92 -19.63 8.81 -6.37
CA THR A 92 -20.32 9.35 -7.56
C THR A 92 -19.74 8.83 -8.87
N ALA A 93 -18.51 8.32 -8.86
CA ALA A 93 -17.85 7.77 -10.05
C ALA A 93 -17.95 6.25 -10.12
N THR A 94 -18.09 5.59 -8.98
CA THR A 94 -18.17 4.13 -8.88
C THR A 94 -19.12 3.70 -7.78
N LYS A 95 -19.84 2.60 -8.00
CA LYS A 95 -20.58 1.88 -6.95
C LYS A 95 -19.78 0.65 -6.54
N ILE A 96 -19.51 0.50 -5.26
CA ILE A 96 -18.85 -0.66 -4.68
C ILE A 96 -19.91 -1.56 -4.04
N GLU A 97 -19.81 -2.85 -4.29
CA GLU A 97 -20.63 -3.91 -3.73
C GLU A 97 -19.71 -5.04 -3.27
N PHE A 98 -20.22 -5.95 -2.46
CA PHE A 98 -19.49 -7.14 -2.02
C PHE A 98 -20.28 -8.39 -2.44
N ASP A 99 -19.56 -9.43 -2.86
CA ASP A 99 -20.16 -10.76 -3.03
C ASP A 99 -20.26 -11.50 -1.68
N LEU A 100 -20.75 -12.75 -1.73
CA LEU A 100 -20.94 -13.58 -0.52
C LEU A 100 -19.61 -13.92 0.18
N ASP A 101 -18.49 -13.88 -0.53
CA ASP A 101 -17.15 -14.14 -0.03
C ASP A 101 -16.42 -12.87 0.43
N GLY A 102 -17.11 -11.72 0.35
CA GLY A 102 -16.55 -10.41 0.71
C GLY A 102 -15.57 -9.84 -0.33
N ASN A 103 -15.63 -10.32 -1.57
CA ASN A 103 -14.83 -9.75 -2.66
C ASN A 103 -15.44 -8.46 -3.18
N VAL A 104 -14.59 -7.53 -3.59
CA VAL A 104 -15.00 -6.22 -4.10
C VAL A 104 -15.48 -6.32 -5.53
N LEU A 105 -16.75 -5.97 -5.74
CA LEU A 105 -17.36 -5.80 -7.05
C LEU A 105 -17.62 -4.31 -7.29
N ALA A 106 -17.14 -3.78 -8.41
CA ALA A 106 -17.28 -2.36 -8.70
C ALA A 106 -18.01 -2.12 -10.02
N THR A 107 -18.92 -1.16 -10.01
CA THR A 107 -19.62 -0.68 -11.20
C THR A 107 -19.16 0.73 -11.53
N ASN A 108 -18.55 0.89 -12.71
CA ASN A 108 -18.12 2.18 -13.21
C ASN A 108 -19.33 2.99 -13.69
N LEU A 109 -19.61 4.14 -13.08
CA LEU A 109 -20.77 4.97 -13.37
C LEU A 109 -20.48 6.05 -14.41
N VAL A 110 -19.23 6.28 -14.78
CA VAL A 110 -18.82 7.39 -15.65
C VAL A 110 -18.42 6.94 -17.06
N ASN A 111 -17.87 5.76 -17.23
CA ASN A 111 -17.44 5.25 -18.53
C ASN A 111 -18.61 4.56 -19.26
N LYS A 112 -19.27 5.30 -20.14
CA LYS A 112 -20.40 4.79 -20.93
C LYS A 112 -19.97 4.00 -22.18
N ALA A 113 -18.76 4.22 -22.66
CA ALA A 113 -18.26 3.55 -23.86
C ALA A 113 -17.85 2.10 -23.59
N PHE A 114 -17.33 1.83 -22.41
CA PHE A 114 -16.97 0.49 -21.93
C PHE A 114 -17.40 0.33 -20.46
N PRO A 115 -18.68 0.10 -20.19
CA PRO A 115 -19.19 0.04 -18.83
C PRO A 115 -18.75 -1.25 -18.14
N MET A 116 -17.98 -1.11 -17.07
CA MET A 116 -17.68 -2.20 -16.16
C MET A 116 -18.81 -2.30 -15.13
N VAL A 117 -19.62 -3.35 -15.20
CA VAL A 117 -20.73 -3.59 -14.29
C VAL A 117 -20.38 -4.78 -13.40
N ARG A 118 -20.40 -4.58 -12.08
CA ARG A 118 -20.02 -5.60 -11.07
C ARG A 118 -18.70 -6.28 -11.41
N TYR A 119 -17.74 -5.48 -11.85
CA TYR A 119 -16.38 -5.93 -12.16
C TYR A 119 -15.67 -6.41 -10.91
N PHE A 120 -15.17 -7.65 -10.93
CA PHE A 120 -14.35 -8.22 -9.88
C PHE A 120 -12.97 -7.58 -9.90
N THR A 121 -12.67 -6.74 -8.92
CA THR A 121 -11.42 -5.97 -8.90
C THR A 121 -10.20 -6.82 -8.53
N GLY A 122 -10.42 -7.93 -7.85
CA GLY A 122 -9.36 -8.73 -7.23
C GLY A 122 -8.77 -8.10 -5.97
N ASP A 123 -9.29 -6.97 -5.52
CA ASP A 123 -8.90 -6.33 -4.26
C ASP A 123 -9.86 -6.73 -3.13
N LYS A 124 -9.36 -6.67 -1.89
CA LYS A 124 -10.15 -6.98 -0.70
C LYS A 124 -10.01 -5.87 0.33
N PHE A 125 -11.14 -5.26 0.68
CA PHE A 125 -11.26 -4.19 1.68
C PHE A 125 -12.70 -4.09 2.17
N GLU A 126 -12.94 -3.26 3.17
CA GLU A 126 -14.27 -2.94 3.70
C GLU A 126 -14.65 -1.50 3.37
N VAL A 127 -15.96 -1.22 3.31
CA VAL A 127 -16.49 0.13 3.11
C VAL A 127 -17.43 0.47 4.24
N ILE A 128 -17.21 1.65 4.83
CA ILE A 128 -18.10 2.25 5.82
C ILE A 128 -18.85 3.41 5.18
N GLU A 129 -20.15 3.22 4.93
CA GLU A 129 -20.99 4.16 4.18
C GLU A 129 -21.34 5.44 4.94
N HIS A 130 -21.60 5.36 6.25
CA HIS A 130 -22.14 6.46 7.05
C HIS A 130 -21.19 6.82 8.19
N VAL A 131 -20.07 7.43 7.86
CA VAL A 131 -19.07 7.86 8.85
C VAL A 131 -19.05 9.37 8.97
N SER A 132 -19.14 9.84 10.21
CA SER A 132 -18.83 11.23 10.53
C SER A 132 -17.32 11.40 10.62
N CYS A 133 -16.69 11.78 9.52
CA CYS A 133 -15.28 12.16 9.52
C CYS A 133 -15.11 13.65 9.81
N PRO A 134 -14.16 14.06 10.68
CA PRO A 134 -13.89 15.47 10.93
C PRO A 134 -13.52 16.28 9.69
N CYS A 135 -13.05 15.62 8.61
CA CYS A 135 -12.75 16.26 7.33
C CYS A 135 -13.99 16.79 6.58
N LYS A 136 -15.20 16.36 6.97
CA LYS A 136 -16.51 16.76 6.41
C LYS A 136 -16.68 16.52 4.90
N ARG A 137 -15.91 15.60 4.29
CA ARG A 137 -16.01 15.30 2.84
C ARG A 137 -17.29 14.58 2.45
N GLY A 138 -17.96 13.89 3.41
CA GLY A 138 -19.21 13.18 3.17
C GLY A 138 -19.12 11.94 2.28
N TYR A 139 -17.92 11.53 1.88
CA TYR A 139 -17.66 10.31 1.11
C TYR A 139 -17.49 9.11 2.04
N PRO A 140 -17.91 7.90 1.61
CA PRO A 140 -17.62 6.66 2.33
C PRO A 140 -16.12 6.43 2.53
N ILE A 141 -15.79 5.63 3.53
CA ILE A 141 -14.40 5.32 3.89
C ILE A 141 -14.09 3.87 3.51
N ILE A 142 -12.92 3.66 2.92
CA ILE A 142 -12.33 2.33 2.74
C ILE A 142 -11.47 2.03 3.96
N GLU A 143 -11.74 0.88 4.58
CA GLU A 143 -10.95 0.36 5.70
C GLU A 143 -10.44 -1.05 5.41
N ASN A 144 -9.55 -1.54 6.27
CA ASN A 144 -9.05 -2.91 6.26
C ASN A 144 -8.58 -3.37 4.87
N PHE A 145 -7.79 -2.53 4.18
CA PHE A 145 -7.26 -2.89 2.87
C PHE A 145 -6.29 -4.06 2.99
N LEU A 146 -6.72 -5.26 2.53
CA LEU A 146 -5.99 -6.52 2.64
C LEU A 146 -5.12 -6.84 1.43
N GLY A 147 -5.21 -6.05 0.34
CA GLY A 147 -4.50 -6.30 -0.91
C GLY A 147 -5.29 -7.16 -1.89
N ARG A 148 -4.61 -7.87 -2.80
CA ARG A 148 -5.22 -8.62 -3.89
C ARG A 148 -5.55 -10.06 -3.50
N THR A 149 -6.73 -10.55 -3.94
CA THR A 149 -7.20 -11.92 -3.70
C THR A 149 -6.46 -12.98 -4.53
N CYS A 150 -5.82 -12.58 -5.65
CA CYS A 150 -5.08 -13.50 -6.51
C CYS A 150 -3.75 -14.01 -5.90
N ASP A 151 -3.31 -13.41 -4.81
CA ASP A 151 -2.06 -13.74 -4.15
C ASP A 151 -2.31 -14.64 -2.92
N LEU A 152 -3.09 -15.71 -3.10
CA LEU A 152 -3.38 -16.66 -2.04
C LEU A 152 -2.42 -17.85 -2.06
N VAL A 153 -1.90 -18.20 -0.90
CA VAL A 153 -1.19 -19.46 -0.66
C VAL A 153 -2.16 -20.41 0.05
N ILE A 154 -2.42 -21.56 -0.55
CA ILE A 154 -3.33 -22.58 0.03
C ILE A 154 -2.50 -23.78 0.46
N ASP A 155 -2.46 -24.08 1.76
CA ASP A 155 -1.73 -25.21 2.29
C ASP A 155 -2.44 -26.55 2.00
N LYS A 156 -1.77 -27.68 2.29
CA LYS A 156 -2.31 -29.03 2.09
C LYS A 156 -3.56 -29.34 2.92
N ARG A 157 -3.88 -28.53 3.92
CA ARG A 157 -5.07 -28.64 4.77
C ARG A 157 -6.19 -27.69 4.33
N ASN A 158 -6.08 -27.11 3.12
CA ASN A 158 -6.95 -26.07 2.58
C ASN A 158 -6.98 -24.79 3.42
N LYS A 159 -5.95 -24.56 4.25
CA LYS A 159 -5.83 -23.30 4.97
C LYS A 159 -5.32 -22.24 3.99
N VAL A 160 -6.04 -21.12 3.92
CA VAL A 160 -5.73 -20.00 3.04
C VAL A 160 -4.84 -19.01 3.78
N MET A 161 -3.70 -18.68 3.19
CA MET A 161 -2.81 -17.63 3.67
C MET A 161 -2.75 -16.53 2.63
N HIS A 162 -3.08 -15.31 3.01
CA HIS A 162 -3.07 -14.15 2.14
C HIS A 162 -1.64 -13.62 1.94
N SER A 163 -1.31 -13.13 0.74
CA SER A 163 0.01 -12.51 0.46
C SER A 163 0.36 -11.36 1.42
N ALA A 164 -0.65 -10.62 1.87
CA ALA A 164 -0.50 -9.58 2.87
C ALA A 164 0.16 -10.08 4.17
N PHE A 165 -0.02 -11.38 4.52
CA PHE A 165 0.67 -11.97 5.66
C PHE A 165 2.19 -11.86 5.55
N PHE A 166 2.75 -12.15 4.38
CA PHE A 166 4.19 -12.06 4.15
C PHE A 166 4.66 -10.60 4.15
N THR A 167 3.84 -9.70 3.61
CA THR A 167 4.11 -8.26 3.66
C THR A 167 4.19 -7.77 5.10
N VAL A 168 3.22 -8.13 5.94
CA VAL A 168 3.22 -7.76 7.36
C VAL A 168 4.40 -8.40 8.10
N LEU A 169 4.74 -9.66 7.77
CA LEU A 169 5.81 -10.40 8.42
C LEU A 169 7.20 -9.80 8.15
N PHE A 170 7.44 -9.31 6.93
CA PHE A 170 8.80 -8.93 6.50
C PHE A 170 9.02 -7.42 6.39
N ARG A 171 7.97 -6.60 6.16
CA ARG A 171 8.11 -5.17 5.82
C ARG A 171 8.84 -4.32 6.87
N ASP A 172 8.69 -4.66 8.15
CA ASP A 172 9.23 -3.86 9.25
C ASP A 172 10.59 -4.36 9.74
N ASN A 173 11.13 -5.39 9.08
CA ASN A 173 12.46 -5.90 9.42
C ASN A 173 13.55 -5.06 8.72
N LYS A 174 14.41 -4.45 9.53
CA LYS A 174 15.50 -3.61 9.03
C LYS A 174 16.56 -4.36 8.22
N HIS A 175 16.68 -5.68 8.39
CA HIS A 175 17.64 -6.53 7.67
C HIS A 175 17.11 -7.06 6.36
N ILE A 176 15.82 -6.94 6.09
CA ILE A 176 15.20 -7.40 4.84
C ILE A 176 14.93 -6.19 3.94
N GLU A 177 15.64 -6.10 2.82
CA GLU A 177 15.44 -5.02 1.84
C GLU A 177 14.29 -5.35 0.89
N GLN A 178 14.23 -6.60 0.44
CA GLN A 178 13.18 -7.09 -0.47
C GLN A 178 12.89 -8.55 -0.16
N PHE A 179 11.67 -8.99 -0.51
CA PHE A 179 11.33 -10.40 -0.46
C PHE A 179 10.48 -10.80 -1.66
N GLN A 180 10.54 -12.07 -2.02
CA GLN A 180 9.66 -12.71 -2.99
C GLN A 180 9.17 -14.03 -2.43
N VAL A 181 7.87 -14.28 -2.55
CA VAL A 181 7.25 -15.55 -2.16
C VAL A 181 6.82 -16.27 -3.41
N GLN A 182 7.26 -17.52 -3.55
CA GLN A 182 6.83 -18.43 -4.60
C GLN A 182 6.13 -19.64 -3.98
N PHE A 183 4.99 -19.98 -4.51
CA PHE A 183 4.22 -21.14 -4.07
C PHE A 183 3.89 -22.02 -5.28
N ASN A 184 4.44 -23.23 -5.30
CA ASN A 184 4.20 -24.22 -6.34
C ASN A 184 4.10 -25.60 -5.70
N ASP A 185 3.14 -26.42 -6.13
CA ASP A 185 2.97 -27.83 -5.71
C ASP A 185 3.06 -28.01 -4.18
N HIS A 186 2.37 -27.15 -3.43
CA HIS A 186 2.39 -27.14 -1.96
C HIS A 186 3.77 -26.86 -1.33
N LYS A 187 4.70 -26.34 -2.12
CA LYS A 187 6.00 -25.89 -1.64
C LYS A 187 6.03 -24.35 -1.60
N LEU A 188 6.25 -23.82 -0.42
CA LEU A 188 6.49 -22.40 -0.20
C LEU A 188 8.00 -22.14 -0.24
N THR A 189 8.42 -21.26 -1.13
CA THR A 189 9.81 -20.79 -1.21
C THR A 189 9.81 -19.28 -1.00
N ILE A 190 10.65 -18.82 -0.09
CA ILE A 190 10.76 -17.41 0.25
C ILE A 190 12.20 -16.99 -0.06
N TYR A 191 12.34 -16.01 -0.96
CA TYR A 191 13.59 -15.38 -1.30
C TYR A 191 13.67 -14.07 -0.54
N LEU A 192 14.77 -13.85 0.18
CA LEU A 192 15.03 -12.62 0.92
C LEU A 192 16.29 -11.95 0.37
N GLN A 193 16.19 -10.67 0.07
CA GLN A 193 17.35 -9.82 -0.13
C GLN A 193 17.64 -9.12 1.21
N LEU A 194 18.84 -9.32 1.73
CA LEU A 194 19.27 -8.80 3.03
C LEU A 194 20.20 -7.61 2.84
N ASP A 195 20.19 -6.69 3.81
CA ASP A 195 21.15 -5.58 3.90
C ASP A 195 22.58 -6.06 4.20
N SER A 196 22.68 -7.26 4.80
CA SER A 196 23.91 -8.00 5.08
C SER A 196 23.72 -9.45 4.62
N ASN A 197 24.80 -10.18 4.36
CA ASN A 197 24.73 -11.55 3.88
C ASN A 197 24.16 -12.56 4.89
N HIS A 198 23.64 -12.11 6.01
CA HIS A 198 23.16 -12.98 7.08
C HIS A 198 21.93 -12.40 7.79
N LEU A 199 20.90 -13.23 7.90
CA LEU A 199 19.76 -12.98 8.79
C LEU A 199 20.08 -13.58 10.17
N PRO A 200 19.96 -12.85 11.28
CA PRO A 200 20.18 -13.43 12.61
C PRO A 200 19.37 -14.70 12.85
N ASP A 201 20.01 -15.75 13.42
CA ASP A 201 19.39 -17.07 13.59
C ASP A 201 18.08 -17.03 14.41
N GLU A 202 18.01 -16.15 15.39
CA GLU A 202 16.79 -15.92 16.18
C GLU A 202 15.63 -15.42 15.31
N MET A 203 15.90 -14.51 14.37
CA MET A 203 14.92 -13.99 13.45
C MET A 203 14.47 -15.05 12.45
N PHE A 204 15.40 -15.82 11.89
CA PHE A 204 15.10 -16.93 11.03
C PHE A 204 14.18 -17.95 11.74
N THR A 205 14.52 -18.33 12.95
CA THR A 205 13.74 -19.25 13.79
C THR A 205 12.35 -18.69 14.07
N HIS A 206 12.26 -17.40 14.39
CA HIS A 206 10.98 -16.72 14.60
C HIS A 206 10.09 -16.78 13.35
N TYR A 207 10.60 -16.42 12.18
CA TYR A 207 9.85 -16.46 10.93
C TYR A 207 9.38 -17.86 10.56
N MET A 208 10.25 -18.87 10.70
CA MET A 208 9.89 -20.26 10.43
C MET A 208 8.77 -20.75 11.38
N LYS A 209 8.80 -20.33 12.65
CA LYS A 209 7.74 -20.65 13.61
C LYS A 209 6.42 -19.97 13.26
N VAL A 210 6.46 -18.69 12.94
CA VAL A 210 5.25 -17.92 12.56
C VAL A 210 4.62 -18.46 11.29
N ILE A 211 5.41 -18.74 10.25
CA ILE A 211 4.92 -19.27 8.96
C ILE A 211 4.33 -20.70 9.14
N LYS A 212 4.95 -21.55 9.96
CA LYS A 212 4.45 -22.92 10.19
C LYS A 212 3.16 -22.97 11.01
N ASN A 213 2.93 -21.98 11.86
CA ASN A 213 1.74 -21.94 12.74
C ASN A 213 0.53 -21.27 12.06
N ASN A 214 0.75 -20.57 10.96
CA ASN A 214 -0.29 -19.93 10.14
C ASN A 214 -0.58 -20.72 8.88
#